data_9284325a55e7c54ca590dfa44a1ddc74
#
_entry.id   9284325a55e7c54ca590dfa44a1ddc74
#
_cell.length_a   1.000
_cell.length_b   1.000
_cell.length_c   1.000
_cell.angle_alpha   90.00
_cell.angle_beta   90.00
_cell.angle_gamma   90.00
#
_symmetry.space_group_name_H-M   'P 1'
#
loop_
_entity.id
_entity.type
_entity.pdbx_description
1 polymer ?
#
loop_
_entity_poly.entity_id
_entity_poly.type
_entity_poly.pdbx_seq_one_letter_code
_entity_poly.pdbx_strand_id
1 'polypeptide(L)'
;DLAGRQLRCLDTPGHARHHVAIHDARENVCFTGDVFGLSYRDFDTAQGPFILPTTSPVQFDPEALHASIERLVALRPQAMYLTHYGRVESVERLAADLHAQIDAMVALARDAHGRPDRHDVLVEALTGLYAARAEAHGWHQGREALRQLLDTDIELNAQGLEVWLDR
;
A
#
# COMPACT_ATOMS: atom_id res chain seq x y z
N ASP A 1 21.16 14.52 10.59
CA ASP A 1 20.87 15.86 11.09
C ASP A 1 20.74 16.82 9.90
N LEU A 2 19.63 17.51 9.82
CA LEU A 2 19.34 18.49 8.78
C LEU A 2 19.06 19.85 9.45
N ALA A 3 20.04 20.74 9.42
CA ALA A 3 19.95 22.07 10.06
C ALA A 3 19.51 22.00 11.55
N GLY A 4 20.09 21.09 12.32
CA GLY A 4 19.75 20.85 13.73
C GLY A 4 18.52 19.98 13.95
N ARG A 5 17.85 19.48 12.89
CA ARG A 5 16.72 18.58 12.95
C ARG A 5 17.20 17.14 12.91
N GLN A 6 16.84 16.35 13.90
CA GLN A 6 17.16 14.92 13.93
C GLN A 6 16.13 14.14 13.11
N LEU A 7 16.62 13.49 12.07
CA LEU A 7 15.84 12.54 11.25
C LEU A 7 16.31 11.12 11.58
N ARG A 8 15.38 10.25 11.92
CA ARG A 8 15.64 8.85 12.23
C ARG A 8 15.28 7.98 11.02
N CYS A 9 16.27 7.33 10.43
CA CYS A 9 16.05 6.31 9.41
C CYS A 9 15.62 5.00 10.07
N LEU A 10 14.60 4.38 9.51
CA LEU A 10 14.01 3.14 9.98
C LEU A 10 14.08 2.12 8.85
N ASP A 11 14.62 0.96 9.12
CA ASP A 11 14.54 -0.18 8.23
C ASP A 11 13.10 -0.65 8.15
N THR A 12 12.51 -0.62 6.95
CA THR A 12 11.10 -0.94 6.70
C THR A 12 10.95 -1.83 5.48
N PRO A 13 11.44 -3.10 5.55
CA PRO A 13 11.30 -4.05 4.46
C PRO A 13 9.85 -4.44 4.23
N GLY A 14 9.57 -5.08 3.08
CA GLY A 14 8.26 -5.64 2.75
C GLY A 14 7.78 -5.24 1.37
N HIS A 15 7.78 -3.94 1.05
CA HIS A 15 7.68 -3.48 -0.33
C HIS A 15 8.95 -3.86 -1.11
N ALA A 16 10.11 -3.53 -0.55
CA ALA A 16 11.42 -3.96 -1.03
C ALA A 16 12.34 -4.25 0.17
N ARG A 17 13.37 -5.11 -0.02
CA ARG A 17 14.28 -5.52 1.07
C ARG A 17 15.11 -4.37 1.63
N HIS A 18 15.44 -3.39 0.81
CA HIS A 18 16.28 -2.23 1.16
C HIS A 18 15.48 -0.98 1.53
N HIS A 19 14.17 -1.15 1.72
CA HIS A 19 13.26 -0.02 1.93
C HIS A 19 13.52 0.66 3.28
N VAL A 20 13.50 1.99 3.28
CA VAL A 20 13.76 2.84 4.46
C VAL A 20 12.69 3.91 4.56
N ALA A 21 12.13 4.06 5.75
CA ALA A 21 11.31 5.21 6.11
C ALA A 21 12.11 6.20 6.97
N ILE A 22 11.69 7.46 7.00
CA ILE A 22 12.33 8.52 7.80
C ILE A 22 11.30 9.10 8.77
N HIS A 23 11.62 9.07 10.05
CA HIS A 23 10.83 9.72 11.08
C HIS A 23 11.46 11.05 11.50
N ASP A 24 10.68 12.11 11.42
CA ASP A 24 10.99 13.41 11.97
C ASP A 24 10.32 13.52 13.36
N ALA A 25 11.10 13.34 14.40
CA ALA A 25 10.58 13.35 15.76
C ALA A 25 10.10 14.73 16.23
N ARG A 26 10.61 15.81 15.63
CA ARG A 26 10.21 17.19 16.00
C ARG A 26 8.78 17.51 15.54
N GLU A 27 8.46 17.16 14.30
CA GLU A 27 7.14 17.36 13.72
C GLU A 27 6.24 16.14 13.95
N ASN A 28 6.80 15.05 14.49
CA ASN A 28 6.15 13.77 14.67
C ASN A 28 5.45 13.28 13.39
N VAL A 29 6.19 13.20 12.30
CA VAL A 29 5.72 12.72 11.00
C VAL A 29 6.67 11.68 10.43
N CYS A 30 6.17 10.83 9.54
CA CYS A 30 6.97 9.85 8.83
C CYS A 30 6.95 10.11 7.32
N PHE A 31 8.11 10.06 6.69
CA PHE A 31 8.27 9.92 5.24
C PHE A 31 8.41 8.44 4.95
N THR A 32 7.39 7.85 4.37
CA THR A 32 7.20 6.40 4.41
C THR A 32 7.78 5.65 3.23
N GLY A 33 8.22 6.36 2.18
CA GLY A 33 8.43 5.68 0.91
C GLY A 33 7.15 4.94 0.50
N ASP A 34 7.28 3.74 -0.03
CA ASP A 34 6.15 2.96 -0.54
C ASP A 34 5.59 1.95 0.48
N VAL A 35 6.22 1.81 1.65
CA VAL A 35 5.79 0.86 2.68
C VAL A 35 4.41 1.17 3.27
N PHE A 36 4.01 2.44 3.26
CA PHE A 36 2.66 2.85 3.69
C PHE A 36 1.72 3.09 2.50
N GLY A 37 1.99 2.41 1.37
CA GLY A 37 1.14 2.44 0.20
C GLY A 37 1.11 3.76 -0.56
N LEU A 38 0.08 3.92 -1.35
CA LEU A 38 -0.18 5.11 -2.15
C LEU A 38 -1.64 5.57 -2.01
N SER A 39 -1.90 6.86 -2.23
CA SER A 39 -3.22 7.46 -1.97
C SER A 39 -3.55 8.51 -3.03
N TYR A 40 -4.18 8.07 -4.12
CA TYR A 40 -4.67 8.98 -5.17
C TYR A 40 -5.75 9.90 -4.63
N ARG A 41 -5.62 11.20 -4.88
CA ARG A 41 -6.62 12.20 -4.44
C ARG A 41 -7.97 12.03 -5.11
N ASP A 42 -8.00 11.38 -6.28
CA ASP A 42 -9.21 11.04 -7.03
C ASP A 42 -10.17 10.14 -6.25
N PHE A 43 -9.66 9.39 -5.27
CA PHE A 43 -10.45 8.53 -4.38
C PHE A 43 -10.83 9.19 -3.05
N ASP A 44 -10.46 10.43 -2.81
CA ASP A 44 -10.84 11.12 -1.57
C ASP A 44 -12.35 11.29 -1.50
N THR A 45 -12.93 10.98 -0.33
CA THR A 45 -14.36 11.07 -0.06
C THR A 45 -14.61 11.79 1.27
N ALA A 46 -15.86 11.86 1.69
CA ALA A 46 -16.21 12.35 3.04
C ALA A 46 -15.58 11.48 4.16
N GLN A 47 -15.14 10.25 3.86
CA GLN A 47 -14.42 9.39 4.80
C GLN A 47 -12.91 9.70 4.86
N GLY A 48 -12.43 10.66 4.07
CA GLY A 48 -11.04 11.07 3.97
C GLY A 48 -10.27 10.37 2.84
N PRO A 49 -8.93 10.22 2.96
CA PRO A 49 -8.11 9.59 1.94
C PRO A 49 -8.36 8.09 1.84
N PHE A 50 -8.30 7.57 0.62
CA PHE A 50 -8.25 6.15 0.31
C PHE A 50 -6.80 5.71 0.20
N ILE A 51 -6.47 4.50 0.63
CA ILE A 51 -5.11 3.96 0.60
C ILE A 51 -5.06 2.62 -0.14
N LEU A 52 -4.00 2.39 -0.88
CA LEU A 52 -3.73 1.12 -1.56
C LEU A 52 -2.35 0.61 -1.20
N PRO A 53 -2.18 -0.69 -0.92
CA PRO A 53 -0.84 -1.27 -0.80
C PRO A 53 -0.17 -1.36 -2.16
N THR A 54 1.16 -1.31 -2.16
CA THR A 54 1.96 -1.47 -3.36
C THR A 54 3.01 -2.55 -3.16
N THR A 55 3.19 -3.40 -4.16
CA THR A 55 4.20 -4.44 -4.17
C THR A 55 5.36 -4.06 -5.08
N SER A 56 6.59 -4.45 -4.69
CA SER A 56 7.69 -4.47 -5.65
C SER A 56 7.63 -5.76 -6.45
N PRO A 57 7.72 -5.74 -7.78
CA PRO A 57 7.63 -6.94 -8.61
C PRO A 57 8.60 -8.06 -8.24
N VAL A 58 9.73 -7.76 -7.60
CA VAL A 58 10.77 -8.77 -7.32
C VAL A 58 11.09 -8.97 -5.83
N GLN A 59 10.53 -8.20 -4.91
CA GLN A 59 10.97 -8.23 -3.51
C GLN A 59 9.82 -8.16 -2.49
N PHE A 60 8.57 -8.21 -2.93
CA PHE A 60 7.41 -8.17 -2.04
C PHE A 60 7.48 -9.27 -0.98
N ASP A 61 7.24 -8.89 0.28
CA ASP A 61 7.18 -9.77 1.44
C ASP A 61 6.05 -9.27 2.35
N PRO A 62 4.88 -9.93 2.36
CA PRO A 62 3.72 -9.45 3.09
C PRO A 62 3.93 -9.43 4.61
N GLU A 63 4.65 -10.41 5.19
CA GLU A 63 4.91 -10.47 6.63
C GLU A 63 5.81 -9.30 7.06
N ALA A 64 6.87 -9.06 6.30
CA ALA A 64 7.76 -7.93 6.54
C ALA A 64 7.05 -6.59 6.34
N LEU A 65 6.12 -6.50 5.38
CA LEU A 65 5.34 -5.29 5.12
C LEU A 65 4.39 -4.98 6.28
N HIS A 66 3.67 -5.97 6.79
CA HIS A 66 2.85 -5.83 8.00
C HIS A 66 3.68 -5.32 9.19
N ALA A 67 4.82 -5.96 9.46
CA ALA A 67 5.70 -5.56 10.56
C ALA A 67 6.25 -4.13 10.38
N SER A 68 6.52 -3.71 9.16
CA SER A 68 7.01 -2.36 8.86
C SER A 68 5.91 -1.31 9.05
N ILE A 69 4.68 -1.57 8.63
CA ILE A 69 3.52 -0.69 8.88
C ILE A 69 3.32 -0.52 10.39
N GLU A 70 3.29 -1.60 11.16
CA GLU A 70 3.16 -1.57 12.62
C GLU A 70 4.27 -0.77 13.29
N ARG A 71 5.52 -0.91 12.82
CA ARG A 71 6.65 -0.13 13.32
C ARG A 71 6.45 1.37 13.14
N LEU A 72 5.88 1.80 12.01
CA LEU A 72 5.59 3.20 11.75
C LEU A 72 4.42 3.70 12.61
N VAL A 73 3.35 2.93 12.72
CA VAL A 73 2.17 3.26 13.55
C VAL A 73 2.55 3.39 15.02
N ALA A 74 3.44 2.53 15.53
CA ALA A 74 3.91 2.56 16.92
C ALA A 74 4.60 3.88 17.32
N LEU A 75 5.09 4.66 16.36
CA LEU A 75 5.63 6.01 16.58
C LEU A 75 4.53 7.05 16.83
N ARG A 76 3.26 6.71 16.59
CA ARG A 76 2.09 7.59 16.68
C ARG A 76 2.27 8.90 15.92
N PRO A 77 2.67 8.87 14.66
CA PRO A 77 2.88 10.08 13.89
C PRO A 77 1.55 10.78 13.62
N GLN A 78 1.60 12.12 13.53
CA GLN A 78 0.42 12.92 13.17
C GLN A 78 0.03 12.73 11.71
N ALA A 79 1.00 12.43 10.85
CA ALA A 79 0.79 12.22 9.42
C ALA A 79 1.88 11.32 8.84
N MET A 80 1.53 10.68 7.73
CA MET A 80 2.46 10.01 6.82
C MET A 80 2.61 10.83 5.55
N TYR A 81 3.85 10.97 5.06
CA TYR A 81 4.19 11.54 3.78
C TYR A 81 4.58 10.39 2.86
N LEU A 82 3.68 10.05 1.95
CA LEU A 82 3.86 8.96 0.99
C LEU A 82 4.75 9.43 -0.16
N THR A 83 5.42 8.49 -0.82
CA THR A 83 6.13 8.77 -2.08
C THR A 83 5.14 9.24 -3.15
N HIS A 84 3.98 8.61 -3.21
CA HIS A 84 2.96 8.87 -4.22
C HIS A 84 1.73 9.54 -3.61
N TYR A 85 1.46 10.77 -4.08
CA TYR A 85 0.25 11.57 -3.82
C TYR A 85 0.12 12.16 -2.41
N GLY A 86 1.24 12.29 -1.70
CA GLY A 86 1.38 13.31 -0.68
C GLY A 86 1.10 12.88 0.76
N ARG A 87 0.63 13.84 1.54
CA ARG A 87 0.44 13.72 2.97
C ARG A 87 -0.95 13.14 3.30
N VAL A 88 -0.98 12.17 4.20
CA VAL A 88 -2.21 11.58 4.74
C VAL A 88 -2.22 11.62 6.27
N GLU A 89 -3.41 11.78 6.83
CA GLU A 89 -3.72 11.70 8.27
C GLU A 89 -4.55 10.44 8.54
N SER A 90 -5.13 10.30 9.74
CA SER A 90 -5.90 9.10 10.13
C SER A 90 -5.09 7.81 10.03
N VAL A 91 -3.85 7.87 10.54
CA VAL A 91 -2.83 6.85 10.37
C VAL A 91 -3.30 5.45 10.76
N GLU A 92 -3.97 5.30 11.93
CA GLU A 92 -4.46 4.01 12.40
C GLU A 92 -5.52 3.40 11.46
N ARG A 93 -6.45 4.22 10.95
CA ARG A 93 -7.47 3.75 9.99
C ARG A 93 -6.81 3.28 8.69
N LEU A 94 -5.91 4.10 8.15
CA LEU A 94 -5.22 3.77 6.91
C LEU A 94 -4.33 2.52 7.05
N ALA A 95 -3.68 2.33 8.21
CA ALA A 95 -2.93 1.12 8.50
C ALA A 95 -3.83 -0.12 8.54
N ALA A 96 -4.99 -0.03 9.19
CA ALA A 96 -5.96 -1.12 9.21
C ALA A 96 -6.47 -1.45 7.80
N ASP A 97 -6.73 -0.43 6.98
CA ASP A 97 -7.13 -0.61 5.58
C ASP A 97 -6.01 -1.28 4.75
N LEU A 98 -4.75 -0.90 4.97
CA LEU A 98 -3.59 -1.54 4.31
C LEU A 98 -3.46 -3.01 4.72
N HIS A 99 -3.51 -3.32 6.02
CA HIS A 99 -3.42 -4.70 6.51
C HIS A 99 -4.50 -5.59 5.89
N ALA A 100 -5.74 -5.13 5.90
CA ALA A 100 -6.86 -5.88 5.34
C ALA A 100 -6.72 -6.10 3.81
N GLN A 101 -6.15 -5.14 3.09
CA GLN A 101 -5.93 -5.28 1.66
C GLN A 101 -4.74 -6.18 1.34
N ILE A 102 -3.64 -6.11 2.10
CA ILE A 102 -2.48 -7.00 1.95
C ILE A 102 -2.92 -8.45 2.17
N ASP A 103 -3.68 -8.73 3.23
CA ASP A 103 -4.21 -10.07 3.50
C ASP A 103 -5.10 -10.57 2.35
N ALA A 104 -5.98 -9.71 1.83
CA ALA A 104 -6.84 -10.06 0.70
C ALA A 104 -6.03 -10.34 -0.58
N MET A 105 -5.02 -9.53 -0.89
CA MET A 105 -4.12 -9.72 -2.03
C MET A 105 -3.36 -11.05 -1.92
N VAL A 106 -2.85 -11.38 -0.74
CA VAL A 106 -2.17 -12.65 -0.47
C VAL A 106 -3.11 -13.84 -0.67
N ALA A 107 -4.36 -13.74 -0.21
CA ALA A 107 -5.36 -14.78 -0.41
C ALA A 107 -5.66 -14.99 -1.92
N LEU A 108 -5.90 -13.91 -2.66
CA LEU A 108 -6.12 -13.96 -4.11
C LEU A 108 -4.93 -14.59 -4.86
N ALA A 109 -3.71 -14.25 -4.44
CA ALA A 109 -2.50 -14.81 -5.03
C ALA A 109 -2.42 -16.33 -4.80
N ARG A 110 -2.69 -16.79 -3.57
CA ARG A 110 -2.71 -18.22 -3.25
C ARG A 110 -3.79 -18.99 -4.02
N ASP A 111 -4.97 -18.40 -4.20
CA ASP A 111 -6.06 -19.00 -4.96
C ASP A 111 -5.74 -19.11 -6.46
N ALA A 112 -4.94 -18.19 -6.99
CA ALA A 112 -4.48 -18.21 -8.38
C ALA A 112 -3.25 -19.10 -8.61
N HIS A 113 -2.60 -19.59 -7.54
CA HIS A 113 -1.38 -20.39 -7.64
C HIS A 113 -1.56 -21.65 -8.49
N GLY A 114 -0.61 -21.90 -9.38
CA GLY A 114 -0.62 -23.07 -10.27
C GLY A 114 -1.54 -22.96 -11.49
N ARG A 115 -2.30 -21.88 -11.65
CA ARG A 115 -3.12 -21.66 -12.84
C ARG A 115 -2.27 -21.18 -14.01
N PRO A 116 -2.52 -21.66 -15.24
CA PRO A 116 -1.80 -21.20 -16.44
C PRO A 116 -2.15 -19.74 -16.82
N ASP A 117 -3.33 -19.26 -16.42
CA ASP A 117 -3.88 -17.92 -16.65
C ASP A 117 -3.80 -17.03 -15.40
N ARG A 118 -2.91 -17.37 -14.45
CA ARG A 118 -2.86 -16.73 -13.11
C ARG A 118 -2.71 -15.23 -13.18
N HIS A 119 -1.96 -14.69 -14.14
CA HIS A 119 -1.77 -13.25 -14.31
C HIS A 119 -3.10 -12.54 -14.57
N ASP A 120 -3.84 -12.97 -15.59
CA ASP A 120 -5.12 -12.38 -15.93
C ASP A 120 -6.13 -12.52 -14.77
N VAL A 121 -6.10 -13.65 -14.09
CA VAL A 121 -6.93 -13.90 -12.91
C VAL A 121 -6.59 -12.93 -11.78
N LEU A 122 -5.31 -12.68 -11.52
CA LEU A 122 -4.87 -11.73 -10.49
C LEU A 122 -5.27 -10.29 -10.84
N VAL A 123 -5.03 -9.86 -12.07
CA VAL A 123 -5.42 -8.52 -12.54
C VAL A 123 -6.94 -8.30 -12.37
N GLU A 124 -7.75 -9.28 -12.75
CA GLU A 124 -9.21 -9.20 -12.61
C GLU A 124 -9.64 -9.21 -11.14
N ALA A 125 -9.04 -10.07 -10.31
CA ALA A 125 -9.35 -10.18 -8.90
C ALA A 125 -8.93 -8.93 -8.11
N LEU A 126 -7.74 -8.36 -8.38
CA LEU A 126 -7.29 -7.10 -7.79
C LEU A 126 -8.18 -5.93 -8.19
N THR A 127 -8.58 -5.87 -9.47
CA THR A 127 -9.57 -4.88 -9.93
C THR A 127 -10.87 -4.97 -9.13
N GLY A 128 -11.36 -6.20 -8.91
CA GLY A 128 -12.56 -6.45 -8.10
C GLY A 128 -12.39 -6.04 -6.64
N LEU A 129 -11.25 -6.39 -6.04
CA LEU A 129 -10.91 -6.03 -4.67
C LEU A 129 -10.91 -4.50 -4.48
N TYR A 130 -10.18 -3.79 -5.33
CA TYR A 130 -10.07 -2.34 -5.22
C TYR A 130 -11.39 -1.62 -5.52
N ALA A 131 -12.17 -2.11 -6.48
CA ALA A 131 -13.50 -1.57 -6.77
C ALA A 131 -14.44 -1.72 -5.57
N ALA A 132 -14.46 -2.89 -4.93
CA ALA A 132 -15.29 -3.12 -3.75
C ALA A 132 -14.85 -2.24 -2.56
N ARG A 133 -13.54 -2.05 -2.37
CA ARG A 133 -12.98 -1.18 -1.32
C ARG A 133 -13.29 0.30 -1.58
N ALA A 134 -13.14 0.76 -2.82
CA ALA A 134 -13.47 2.14 -3.20
C ALA A 134 -14.96 2.44 -3.02
N GLU A 135 -15.83 1.51 -3.43
CA GLU A 135 -17.29 1.61 -3.23
C GLU A 135 -17.63 1.72 -1.74
N ALA A 136 -17.07 0.84 -0.90
CA ALA A 136 -17.25 0.88 0.55
C ALA A 136 -16.71 2.18 1.18
N HIS A 137 -15.69 2.79 0.57
CA HIS A 137 -15.14 4.08 0.96
C HIS A 137 -16.00 5.27 0.49
N GLY A 138 -17.09 5.01 -0.23
CA GLY A 138 -17.99 6.05 -0.75
C GLY A 138 -17.58 6.65 -2.10
N TRP A 139 -16.66 6.00 -2.82
CA TRP A 139 -16.28 6.38 -4.18
C TRP A 139 -17.09 5.56 -5.18
N HIS A 140 -18.03 6.24 -5.89
CA HIS A 140 -19.08 5.56 -6.69
C HIS A 140 -18.93 5.81 -8.20
N GLN A 141 -17.71 6.05 -8.71
CA GLN A 141 -17.49 6.29 -10.15
C GLN A 141 -17.43 5.01 -10.97
N GLY A 142 -17.44 3.85 -10.32
CA GLY A 142 -17.54 2.55 -10.98
C GLY A 142 -16.20 1.96 -11.41
N ARG A 143 -16.26 0.67 -11.79
CA ARG A 143 -15.07 -0.15 -12.06
C ARG A 143 -14.22 0.34 -13.24
N GLU A 144 -14.86 0.86 -14.30
CA GLU A 144 -14.15 1.36 -15.47
C GLU A 144 -13.29 2.59 -15.15
N ALA A 145 -13.84 3.55 -14.39
CA ALA A 145 -13.11 4.72 -13.95
C ALA A 145 -11.96 4.34 -13.01
N LEU A 146 -12.18 3.34 -12.13
CA LEU A 146 -11.13 2.80 -11.28
C LEU A 146 -9.99 2.19 -12.10
N ARG A 147 -10.30 1.40 -13.13
CA ARG A 147 -9.29 0.83 -14.03
C ARG A 147 -8.44 1.90 -14.70
N GLN A 148 -9.07 2.98 -15.19
CA GLN A 148 -8.34 4.09 -15.82
C GLN A 148 -7.35 4.76 -14.88
N LEU A 149 -7.66 4.81 -13.58
CA LEU A 149 -6.77 5.39 -12.56
C LEU A 149 -5.68 4.43 -12.09
N LEU A 150 -6.01 3.15 -11.91
CA LEU A 150 -5.16 2.17 -11.22
C LEU A 150 -4.59 1.06 -12.12
N ASP A 151 -4.73 1.15 -13.44
CA ASP A 151 -4.32 0.05 -14.34
C ASP A 151 -2.86 -0.33 -14.15
N THR A 152 -1.97 0.65 -14.05
CA THR A 152 -0.55 0.41 -13.79
C THR A 152 -0.29 -0.21 -12.42
N ASP A 153 -0.98 0.25 -11.38
CA ASP A 153 -0.80 -0.28 -10.01
C ASP A 153 -1.32 -1.70 -9.87
N ILE A 154 -2.45 -2.00 -10.52
CA ILE A 154 -3.03 -3.34 -10.57
C ILE A 154 -2.05 -4.30 -11.26
N GLU A 155 -1.50 -3.89 -12.39
CA GLU A 155 -0.52 -4.67 -13.15
C GLU A 155 0.74 -4.95 -12.32
N LEU A 156 1.34 -3.92 -11.71
CA LEU A 156 2.54 -4.04 -10.88
C LEU A 156 2.28 -4.91 -9.64
N ASN A 157 1.12 -4.77 -9.02
CA ASN A 157 0.73 -5.59 -7.88
C ASN A 157 0.52 -7.05 -8.27
N ALA A 158 -0.09 -7.33 -9.43
CA ALA A 158 -0.22 -8.70 -9.95
C ALA A 158 1.16 -9.34 -10.17
N GLN A 159 2.06 -8.64 -10.85
CA GLN A 159 3.44 -9.11 -11.07
C GLN A 159 4.20 -9.37 -9.76
N GLY A 160 4.07 -8.47 -8.78
CA GLY A 160 4.70 -8.62 -7.48
C GLY A 160 4.21 -9.85 -6.71
N LEU A 161 2.90 -10.12 -6.78
CA LEU A 161 2.29 -11.30 -6.17
C LEU A 161 2.72 -12.59 -6.87
N GLU A 162 2.81 -12.61 -8.21
CA GLU A 162 3.30 -13.77 -8.96
C GLU A 162 4.73 -14.14 -8.57
N VAL A 163 5.63 -13.15 -8.55
CA VAL A 163 7.03 -13.39 -8.16
C VAL A 163 7.14 -13.83 -6.70
N TRP A 164 6.28 -13.31 -5.82
CA TRP A 164 6.25 -13.75 -4.43
C TRP A 164 5.82 -15.21 -4.29
N LEU A 165 4.84 -15.66 -5.06
CA LEU A 165 4.37 -17.06 -5.07
C LEU A 165 5.43 -18.06 -5.56
N ASP A 166 6.32 -17.64 -6.45
CA ASP A 166 7.31 -18.49 -7.10
C ASP A 166 8.63 -18.62 -6.29
N ARG A 167 8.69 -18.05 -5.09
CA ARG A 167 9.85 -18.14 -4.18
C ARG A 167 9.76 -19.32 -3.24
#